data_0285389cb96457c6c455eae0443df562
#
_entry.id   0285389cb96457c6c455eae0443df562
#
_cell.length_a   1.000
_cell.length_b   1.000
_cell.length_c   1.000
_cell.angle_alpha   90.00
_cell.angle_beta   90.00
_cell.angle_gamma   90.00
#
_symmetry.space_group_name_H-M   'P 1'
#
loop_
_entity.id
_entity.type
_entity.pdbx_description
1 polymer ?
#
loop_
_entity_poly.entity_id
_entity_poly.type
_entity_poly.pdbx_seq_one_letter_code
_entity_poly.pdbx_strand_id
1 'polypeptide(L)'
;MLKSTTRPLSEAYQLALLDLDGVVYRGKNPVEHAAESIRKAEGLGMTVEYTTNNSSRLQSVVADQLKGFDLDVEPWQVITSSVVAARMVARAVPQGAKVFVLGAQHLREEVAKQGLEVVDSAEDKPVAAIQGWYPDMSWNQMAQIAYAVEQGATYFVTNRDLTIPRELGIAPGCGSMIMAVINATGVEPVSSAGKPESAMYDEARLLAAHDGAEPVAKEACLAIGDRLDTDIEAGNRGGYDSLAVLTGVTNPHELMFAPEHLRPTYIAKDLTGLNAVSYTHLTL
;
A
#
# COMPACT_ATOMS: atom_id res chain seq x y z
N MET A 1 -10.97 -16.55 -10.93
CA MET A 1 -11.25 -17.99 -10.65
C MET A 1 -10.10 -18.51 -9.80
N LEU A 2 -10.38 -19.23 -8.71
CA LEU A 2 -9.35 -19.85 -7.88
C LEU A 2 -8.49 -20.79 -8.70
N LYS A 3 -7.18 -20.67 -8.58
CA LYS A 3 -6.20 -21.55 -9.23
C LYS A 3 -5.64 -22.55 -8.20
N SER A 4 -5.19 -23.69 -8.69
CA SER A 4 -4.34 -24.62 -7.96
C SER A 4 -2.92 -24.57 -8.52
N THR A 5 -1.93 -24.89 -7.70
CA THR A 5 -0.54 -24.96 -8.17
C THR A 5 0.05 -26.34 -7.89
N THR A 6 0.88 -26.83 -8.80
CA THR A 6 1.62 -28.10 -8.67
C THR A 6 2.99 -27.92 -8.05
N ARG A 7 3.41 -26.68 -7.80
CA ARG A 7 4.66 -26.29 -7.14
C ARG A 7 4.39 -25.17 -6.15
N PRO A 8 5.23 -24.94 -5.14
CA PRO A 8 5.11 -23.82 -4.21
C PRO A 8 4.98 -22.47 -4.95
N LEU A 9 4.20 -21.54 -4.41
CA LEU A 9 4.06 -20.20 -4.99
C LEU A 9 5.39 -19.45 -4.97
N SER A 10 6.23 -19.67 -3.95
CA SER A 10 7.59 -19.12 -3.86
C SER A 10 8.55 -19.58 -4.97
N GLU A 11 8.22 -20.67 -5.69
CA GLU A 11 8.95 -21.13 -6.87
C GLU A 11 8.23 -20.76 -8.17
N ALA A 12 6.92 -20.46 -8.10
CA ALA A 12 6.11 -20.11 -9.26
C ALA A 12 6.20 -18.63 -9.63
N TYR A 13 6.43 -17.77 -8.64
CA TYR A 13 6.52 -16.32 -8.79
C TYR A 13 7.91 -15.83 -8.39
N GLN A 14 8.36 -14.71 -8.99
CA GLN A 14 9.68 -14.11 -8.75
C GLN A 14 9.62 -12.99 -7.72
N LEU A 15 8.48 -12.29 -7.61
CA LEU A 15 8.29 -11.13 -6.74
C LEU A 15 7.00 -11.27 -5.93
N ALA A 16 7.12 -11.19 -4.61
CA ALA A 16 5.99 -11.01 -3.70
C ALA A 16 5.77 -9.52 -3.40
N LEU A 17 4.55 -9.04 -3.61
CA LEU A 17 4.06 -7.72 -3.23
C LEU A 17 3.23 -7.90 -1.96
N LEU A 18 3.89 -7.85 -0.81
CA LEU A 18 3.39 -8.36 0.46
C LEU A 18 2.83 -7.24 1.33
N ASP A 19 1.57 -7.34 1.74
CA ASP A 19 1.01 -6.47 2.76
C ASP A 19 1.64 -6.74 4.14
N LEU A 20 1.55 -5.78 5.04
CA LEU A 20 2.18 -5.84 6.36
C LEU A 20 1.18 -6.18 7.47
N ASP A 21 0.14 -5.35 7.65
CA ASP A 21 -0.79 -5.46 8.77
C ASP A 21 -1.76 -6.64 8.55
N GLY A 22 -1.82 -7.56 9.50
CA GLY A 22 -2.60 -8.79 9.34
C GLY A 22 -1.88 -9.92 8.60
N VAL A 23 -0.75 -9.64 7.94
CA VAL A 23 0.04 -10.60 7.16
C VAL A 23 1.38 -10.91 7.83
N VAL A 24 2.20 -9.90 8.07
CA VAL A 24 3.52 -10.04 8.72
C VAL A 24 3.42 -9.79 10.22
N TYR A 25 2.63 -8.82 10.63
CA TYR A 25 2.40 -8.48 12.03
C TYR A 25 0.96 -8.01 12.29
N ARG A 26 0.59 -7.91 13.57
CA ARG A 26 -0.61 -7.22 14.07
C ARG A 26 -0.18 -6.23 15.14
N GLY A 27 -0.16 -4.95 14.81
CA GLY A 27 0.37 -3.92 15.68
C GLY A 27 1.86 -4.13 15.99
N LYS A 28 2.18 -4.54 17.23
CA LYS A 28 3.57 -4.80 17.68
C LYS A 28 3.97 -6.28 17.65
N ASN A 29 3.04 -7.18 17.35
CA ASN A 29 3.28 -8.63 17.45
C ASN A 29 3.40 -9.24 16.05
N PRO A 30 4.41 -10.10 15.81
CA PRO A 30 4.51 -10.83 14.55
C PRO A 30 3.34 -11.81 14.39
N VAL A 31 2.94 -12.05 13.16
CA VAL A 31 2.03 -13.14 12.80
C VAL A 31 2.82 -14.45 12.82
N GLU A 32 2.21 -15.49 13.39
CA GLU A 32 2.82 -16.82 13.52
C GLU A 32 3.23 -17.35 12.13
N HIS A 33 4.43 -17.92 12.03
CA HIS A 33 5.05 -18.47 10.82
C HIS A 33 5.36 -17.45 9.70
N ALA A 34 5.04 -16.16 9.85
CA ALA A 34 5.23 -15.18 8.78
C ALA A 34 6.71 -15.01 8.43
N ALA A 35 7.55 -14.68 9.41
CA ALA A 35 8.99 -14.45 9.18
C ALA A 35 9.71 -15.70 8.65
N GLU A 36 9.40 -16.89 9.18
CA GLU A 36 9.97 -18.14 8.69
C GLU A 36 9.61 -18.40 7.23
N SER A 37 8.34 -18.18 6.87
CA SER A 37 7.83 -18.40 5.51
C SER A 37 8.44 -17.42 4.51
N ILE A 38 8.62 -16.16 4.90
CA ILE A 38 9.26 -15.13 4.07
C ILE A 38 10.72 -15.51 3.81
N ARG A 39 11.53 -15.76 4.86
CA ARG A 39 12.94 -16.17 4.71
C ARG A 39 13.09 -17.41 3.84
N LYS A 40 12.17 -18.38 3.96
CA LYS A 40 12.18 -19.57 3.13
C LYS A 40 11.92 -19.25 1.66
N ALA A 41 10.96 -18.36 1.37
CA ALA A 41 10.67 -17.92 0.01
C ALA A 41 11.86 -17.16 -0.61
N GLU A 42 12.49 -16.25 0.15
CA GLU A 42 13.70 -15.54 -0.26
C GLU A 42 14.87 -16.50 -0.51
N GLY A 43 15.04 -17.51 0.35
CA GLY A 43 16.04 -18.58 0.17
C GLY A 43 15.82 -19.43 -1.08
N LEU A 44 14.60 -19.45 -1.63
CA LEU A 44 14.25 -20.08 -2.91
C LEU A 44 14.36 -19.13 -4.11
N GLY A 45 14.76 -17.87 -3.88
CA GLY A 45 15.02 -16.87 -4.93
C GLY A 45 13.86 -15.92 -5.21
N MET A 46 12.79 -15.92 -4.40
CA MET A 46 11.72 -14.94 -4.51
C MET A 46 12.17 -13.61 -3.88
N THR A 47 12.03 -12.50 -4.59
CA THR A 47 12.18 -11.16 -4.02
C THR A 47 10.90 -10.78 -3.26
N VAL A 48 11.04 -10.03 -2.16
CA VAL A 48 9.89 -9.56 -1.37
C VAL A 48 9.93 -8.05 -1.23
N GLU A 49 8.85 -7.39 -1.65
CA GLU A 49 8.57 -5.99 -1.42
C GLU A 49 7.39 -5.85 -0.44
N TYR A 50 7.57 -5.02 0.57
CA TYR A 50 6.60 -4.83 1.65
C TYR A 50 5.76 -3.60 1.37
N THR A 51 4.46 -3.77 1.15
CA THR A 51 3.55 -2.71 0.73
C THR A 51 2.59 -2.30 1.84
N THR A 52 2.44 -1.01 2.11
CA THR A 52 1.52 -0.54 3.16
C THR A 52 0.80 0.75 2.77
N ASN A 53 -0.50 0.82 3.08
CA ASN A 53 -1.29 2.04 2.95
C ASN A 53 -0.89 3.13 3.97
N ASN A 54 -0.08 2.78 4.98
CA ASN A 54 0.37 3.74 5.97
C ASN A 54 1.26 4.81 5.33
N SER A 55 0.84 6.07 5.41
CA SER A 55 1.54 7.24 4.87
C SER A 55 2.36 8.01 5.90
N SER A 56 2.29 7.64 7.19
CA SER A 56 2.86 8.42 8.28
C SER A 56 4.19 7.90 8.82
N ARG A 57 4.55 6.65 8.54
CA ARG A 57 5.76 6.00 9.05
C ARG A 57 6.87 6.01 7.99
N LEU A 58 8.08 6.36 8.43
CA LEU A 58 9.29 6.26 7.60
C LEU A 58 9.56 4.80 7.21
N GLN A 59 10.06 4.60 6.00
CA GLN A 59 10.47 3.27 5.50
C GLN A 59 11.47 2.59 6.44
N SER A 60 12.47 3.35 6.97
CA SER A 60 13.46 2.85 7.93
C SER A 60 12.82 2.35 9.23
N VAL A 61 11.83 3.08 9.76
CA VAL A 61 11.13 2.69 10.99
C VAL A 61 10.35 1.38 10.81
N VAL A 62 9.78 1.16 9.62
CA VAL A 62 9.10 -0.09 9.28
C VAL A 62 10.10 -1.21 9.08
N ALA A 63 11.19 -0.97 8.35
CA ALA A 63 12.28 -1.95 8.16
C ALA A 63 12.88 -2.39 9.51
N ASP A 64 13.13 -1.45 10.43
CA ASP A 64 13.65 -1.77 11.77
C ASP A 64 12.67 -2.63 12.58
N GLN A 65 11.36 -2.38 12.44
CA GLN A 65 10.36 -3.26 13.07
C GLN A 65 10.41 -4.67 12.48
N LEU A 66 10.55 -4.81 11.16
CA LEU A 66 10.64 -6.10 10.47
C LEU A 66 11.93 -6.84 10.84
N LYS A 67 13.05 -6.12 10.98
CA LYS A 67 14.32 -6.68 11.53
C LYS A 67 14.12 -7.23 12.94
N GLY A 68 13.28 -6.59 13.76
CA GLY A 68 12.90 -7.09 15.08
C GLY A 68 12.12 -8.42 15.06
N PHE A 69 11.62 -8.84 13.89
CA PHE A 69 10.95 -10.12 13.65
C PHE A 69 11.84 -11.12 12.89
N ASP A 70 13.16 -10.93 12.91
CA ASP A 70 14.15 -11.76 12.19
C ASP A 70 13.99 -11.73 10.66
N LEU A 71 13.52 -10.63 10.08
CA LEU A 71 13.52 -10.38 8.64
C LEU A 71 14.65 -9.42 8.28
N ASP A 72 15.45 -9.76 7.28
CA ASP A 72 16.53 -8.90 6.78
C ASP A 72 15.96 -7.97 5.71
N VAL A 73 15.48 -6.80 6.13
CA VAL A 73 14.74 -5.87 5.27
C VAL A 73 15.47 -4.53 5.19
N GLU A 74 15.77 -4.11 3.98
CA GLU A 74 16.31 -2.78 3.72
C GLU A 74 15.16 -1.75 3.54
N PRO A 75 15.35 -0.48 3.94
CA PRO A 75 14.29 0.54 3.84
C PRO A 75 13.67 0.69 2.44
N TRP A 76 14.42 0.47 1.38
CA TRP A 76 13.94 0.59 0.01
C TRP A 76 12.92 -0.51 -0.37
N GLN A 77 12.93 -1.65 0.31
CA GLN A 77 11.95 -2.74 0.12
C GLN A 77 10.58 -2.42 0.77
N VAL A 78 10.48 -1.34 1.54
CA VAL A 78 9.22 -0.92 2.18
C VAL A 78 8.55 0.17 1.35
N ILE A 79 7.49 -0.19 0.67
CA ILE A 79 6.75 0.70 -0.22
C ILE A 79 5.54 1.25 0.52
N THR A 80 5.63 2.50 0.95
CA THR A 80 4.54 3.20 1.65
C THR A 80 3.66 3.95 0.65
N SER A 81 2.43 4.23 1.04
CA SER A 81 1.57 5.08 0.21
C SER A 81 2.10 6.50 0.02
N SER A 82 3.00 6.99 0.89
CA SER A 82 3.71 8.25 0.70
C SER A 82 4.72 8.21 -0.44
N VAL A 83 5.51 7.14 -0.53
CA VAL A 83 6.46 6.91 -1.63
C VAL A 83 5.74 6.87 -2.97
N VAL A 84 4.68 6.08 -3.04
CA VAL A 84 3.87 5.96 -4.27
C VAL A 84 3.22 7.28 -4.66
N ALA A 85 2.59 7.98 -3.71
CA ALA A 85 1.92 9.25 -3.97
C ALA A 85 2.87 10.34 -4.44
N ALA A 86 4.06 10.46 -3.83
CA ALA A 86 5.08 11.42 -4.25
C ALA A 86 5.53 11.19 -5.69
N ARG A 87 5.75 9.93 -6.09
CA ARG A 87 6.11 9.56 -7.45
C ARG A 87 4.97 9.81 -8.45
N MET A 88 3.72 9.55 -8.06
CA MET A 88 2.55 9.87 -8.88
C MET A 88 2.43 11.36 -9.15
N VAL A 89 2.58 12.20 -8.12
CA VAL A 89 2.57 13.66 -8.27
C VAL A 89 3.72 14.12 -9.18
N ALA A 90 4.93 13.61 -8.97
CA ALA A 90 6.10 13.99 -9.77
C ALA A 90 5.96 13.70 -11.27
N ARG A 91 5.19 12.66 -11.63
CA ARG A 91 4.87 12.37 -13.04
C ARG A 91 3.80 13.28 -13.62
N ALA A 92 2.97 13.88 -12.77
CA ALA A 92 1.84 14.69 -13.18
C ALA A 92 2.15 16.18 -13.28
N VAL A 93 3.24 16.66 -12.69
CA VAL A 93 3.60 18.06 -12.63
C VAL A 93 5.02 18.33 -13.17
N PRO A 94 5.34 19.54 -13.62
CA PRO A 94 6.69 19.91 -14.02
C PRO A 94 7.70 19.76 -12.89
N GLN A 95 8.95 19.46 -13.24
CA GLN A 95 10.08 19.46 -12.27
C GLN A 95 10.19 20.81 -11.55
N GLY A 96 10.41 20.78 -10.24
CA GLY A 96 10.48 21.98 -9.40
C GLY A 96 9.14 22.65 -9.12
N ALA A 97 8.02 22.04 -9.54
CA ALA A 97 6.69 22.61 -9.30
C ALA A 97 6.37 22.68 -7.80
N LYS A 98 5.60 23.70 -7.42
CA LYS A 98 5.08 23.83 -6.06
C LYS A 98 3.94 22.86 -5.81
N VAL A 99 4.05 22.11 -4.73
CA VAL A 99 3.07 21.09 -4.30
C VAL A 99 2.68 21.37 -2.84
N PHE A 100 1.38 21.59 -2.61
CA PHE A 100 0.86 21.66 -1.24
C PHE A 100 0.84 20.26 -0.64
N VAL A 101 1.47 20.09 0.53
CA VAL A 101 1.54 18.75 1.18
C VAL A 101 0.90 18.81 2.56
N LEU A 102 -0.28 18.18 2.69
CA LEU A 102 -0.95 17.94 3.97
C LEU A 102 -0.73 16.48 4.39
N GLY A 103 0.21 16.26 5.30
CA GLY A 103 0.53 14.90 5.76
C GLY A 103 1.69 14.88 6.73
N ALA A 104 2.09 13.67 7.14
CA ALA A 104 3.23 13.46 8.00
C ALA A 104 4.55 13.92 7.34
N GLN A 105 5.57 14.12 8.15
CA GLN A 105 6.91 14.56 7.68
C GLN A 105 7.45 13.61 6.58
N HIS A 106 7.21 12.30 6.71
CA HIS A 106 7.60 11.32 5.70
C HIS A 106 7.05 11.66 4.30
N LEU A 107 5.76 12.00 4.18
CA LEU A 107 5.17 12.38 2.89
C LEU A 107 5.83 13.62 2.29
N ARG A 108 6.13 14.62 3.12
CA ARG A 108 6.80 15.86 2.71
C ARG A 108 8.21 15.59 2.18
N GLU A 109 8.95 14.74 2.87
CA GLU A 109 10.29 14.31 2.46
C GLU A 109 10.27 13.53 1.14
N GLU A 110 9.32 12.63 0.97
CA GLU A 110 9.18 11.86 -0.28
C GLU A 110 8.83 12.77 -1.47
N VAL A 111 7.97 13.78 -1.28
CA VAL A 111 7.68 14.78 -2.32
C VAL A 111 8.92 15.61 -2.65
N ALA A 112 9.66 16.07 -1.64
CA ALA A 112 10.90 16.83 -1.84
C ALA A 112 11.99 16.00 -2.54
N LYS A 113 12.13 14.71 -2.23
CA LYS A 113 13.06 13.79 -2.92
C LYS A 113 12.78 13.65 -4.42
N GLN A 114 11.52 13.91 -4.86
CA GLN A 114 11.19 13.95 -6.29
C GLN A 114 11.63 15.25 -6.97
N GLY A 115 12.27 16.18 -6.23
CA GLY A 115 12.70 17.48 -6.75
C GLY A 115 11.56 18.48 -6.91
N LEU A 116 10.50 18.34 -6.12
CA LEU A 116 9.35 19.25 -6.07
C LEU A 116 9.48 20.21 -4.89
N GLU A 117 8.94 21.43 -5.02
CA GLU A 117 8.91 22.43 -3.95
C GLU A 117 7.69 22.19 -3.06
N VAL A 118 7.94 21.82 -1.80
CA VAL A 118 6.87 21.61 -0.81
C VAL A 118 6.44 22.92 -0.20
N VAL A 119 5.14 23.23 -0.28
CA VAL A 119 4.55 24.47 0.28
C VAL A 119 3.43 24.16 1.27
N ASP A 120 3.12 25.14 2.15
CA ASP A 120 2.16 25.02 3.25
C ASP A 120 0.98 25.99 3.14
N SER A 121 0.97 26.84 2.13
CA SER A 121 -0.07 27.86 1.92
C SER A 121 -0.66 27.77 0.52
N ALA A 122 -1.97 27.95 0.43
CA ALA A 122 -2.66 28.13 -0.86
C ALA A 122 -2.22 29.42 -1.58
N GLU A 123 -1.72 30.43 -0.81
CA GLU A 123 -1.20 31.69 -1.38
C GLU A 123 0.07 31.46 -2.23
N ASP A 124 0.81 30.37 -1.99
CA ASP A 124 1.97 29.98 -2.80
C ASP A 124 1.59 29.51 -4.21
N LYS A 125 0.29 29.36 -4.49
CA LYS A 125 -0.28 28.91 -5.77
C LYS A 125 0.29 27.57 -6.24
N PRO A 126 0.19 26.51 -5.42
CA PRO A 126 0.64 25.18 -5.82
C PRO A 126 -0.13 24.67 -7.04
N VAL A 127 0.54 23.95 -7.93
CA VAL A 127 -0.10 23.32 -9.10
C VAL A 127 -0.73 21.97 -8.76
N ALA A 128 -0.31 21.37 -7.66
CA ALA A 128 -0.90 20.13 -7.12
C ALA A 128 -1.00 20.21 -5.59
N ALA A 129 -1.93 19.46 -5.05
CA ALA A 129 -2.12 19.26 -3.63
C ALA A 129 -2.14 17.75 -3.33
N ILE A 130 -1.44 17.33 -2.30
CA ILE A 130 -1.40 15.93 -1.86
C ILE A 130 -1.79 15.84 -0.40
N GLN A 131 -2.76 14.96 -0.10
CA GLN A 131 -3.22 14.71 1.26
C GLN A 131 -2.89 13.30 1.72
N GLY A 132 -2.22 13.22 2.86
CA GLY A 132 -2.05 12.04 3.68
C GLY A 132 -2.71 12.25 5.04
N TRP A 133 -2.19 11.54 6.07
CA TRP A 133 -2.72 11.60 7.42
C TRP A 133 -1.61 11.69 8.47
N TYR A 134 -1.88 12.42 9.56
CA TYR A 134 -1.11 12.38 10.81
C TYR A 134 -2.00 12.86 11.98
N PRO A 135 -1.65 12.50 13.25
CA PRO A 135 -2.54 12.73 14.41
C PRO A 135 -2.90 14.18 14.68
N ASP A 136 -1.96 15.10 14.47
CA ASP A 136 -2.09 16.52 14.85
C ASP A 136 -2.60 17.40 13.70
N MET A 137 -3.28 16.82 12.71
CA MET A 137 -3.86 17.57 11.59
C MET A 137 -4.91 18.55 12.07
N SER A 138 -4.70 19.85 11.82
CA SER A 138 -5.59 20.90 12.25
C SER A 138 -6.63 21.28 11.20
N TRP A 139 -7.74 21.87 11.64
CA TRP A 139 -8.73 22.46 10.74
C TRP A 139 -8.11 23.48 9.78
N ASN A 140 -7.19 24.32 10.27
CA ASN A 140 -6.54 25.33 9.45
C ASN A 140 -5.73 24.73 8.29
N GLN A 141 -5.02 23.64 8.53
CA GLN A 141 -4.28 22.94 7.48
C GLN A 141 -5.22 22.28 6.45
N MET A 142 -6.36 21.73 6.92
CA MET A 142 -7.40 21.22 6.03
C MET A 142 -8.07 22.32 5.22
N ALA A 143 -8.25 23.52 5.79
CA ALA A 143 -8.75 24.68 5.06
C ALA A 143 -7.76 25.13 3.97
N GLN A 144 -6.46 25.15 4.28
CA GLN A 144 -5.43 25.52 3.30
C GLN A 144 -5.39 24.59 2.09
N ILE A 145 -5.47 23.28 2.29
CA ILE A 145 -5.53 22.35 1.15
C ILE A 145 -6.84 22.51 0.36
N ALA A 146 -7.96 22.74 1.04
CA ALA A 146 -9.22 23.02 0.36
C ALA A 146 -9.12 24.27 -0.52
N TYR A 147 -8.55 25.35 -0.02
CA TYR A 147 -8.31 26.56 -0.82
C TYR A 147 -7.40 26.32 -2.02
N ALA A 148 -6.32 25.54 -1.85
CA ALA A 148 -5.44 25.19 -2.97
C ALA A 148 -6.19 24.41 -4.04
N VAL A 149 -7.02 23.45 -3.66
CA VAL A 149 -7.85 22.63 -4.57
C VAL A 149 -8.91 23.50 -5.29
N GLU A 150 -9.62 24.38 -4.58
CA GLU A 150 -10.57 25.33 -5.19
C GLU A 150 -9.90 26.27 -6.19
N GLN A 151 -8.64 26.65 -5.93
CA GLN A 151 -7.84 27.51 -6.84
C GLN A 151 -7.29 26.74 -8.05
N GLY A 152 -7.56 25.44 -8.16
CA GLY A 152 -7.22 24.63 -9.33
C GLY A 152 -6.01 23.73 -9.18
N ALA A 153 -5.46 23.56 -7.98
CA ALA A 153 -4.42 22.56 -7.73
C ALA A 153 -4.97 21.15 -7.98
N THR A 154 -4.24 20.33 -8.73
CA THR A 154 -4.62 18.94 -8.98
C THR A 154 -4.53 18.14 -7.68
N TYR A 155 -5.63 17.50 -7.26
CA TYR A 155 -5.76 16.88 -5.95
C TYR A 155 -5.40 15.40 -5.96
N PHE A 156 -4.39 15.01 -5.17
CA PHE A 156 -3.92 13.63 -4.96
C PHE A 156 -4.05 13.22 -3.51
N VAL A 157 -4.19 11.92 -3.26
CA VAL A 157 -4.28 11.38 -1.89
C VAL A 157 -3.41 10.14 -1.72
N THR A 158 -2.94 9.90 -0.49
CA THR A 158 -2.08 8.76 -0.19
C THR A 158 -2.86 7.45 -0.10
N ASN A 159 -4.03 7.46 0.52
CA ASN A 159 -4.95 6.32 0.62
C ASN A 159 -6.36 6.82 0.96
N ARG A 160 -7.36 5.94 0.85
CA ARG A 160 -8.77 6.27 1.14
C ARG A 160 -9.32 5.50 2.35
N ASP A 161 -8.46 5.00 3.23
CA ASP A 161 -8.88 4.26 4.42
C ASP A 161 -9.73 5.14 5.34
N LEU A 162 -11.01 4.80 5.49
CA LEU A 162 -11.96 5.61 6.27
C LEU A 162 -11.68 5.55 7.77
N THR A 163 -11.07 4.47 8.24
CA THR A 163 -10.86 4.21 9.66
C THR A 163 -9.44 3.75 9.95
N ILE A 164 -9.00 4.01 11.19
CA ILE A 164 -7.73 3.50 11.73
C ILE A 164 -8.04 2.81 13.07
N PRO A 165 -7.75 1.51 13.22
CA PRO A 165 -7.80 0.83 14.52
C PRO A 165 -6.76 1.43 15.49
N ARG A 166 -7.19 1.71 16.71
CA ARG A 166 -6.37 2.22 17.83
C ARG A 166 -6.67 1.45 19.10
N GLU A 167 -5.85 1.63 20.14
CA GLU A 167 -6.03 0.97 21.45
C GLU A 167 -7.40 1.25 22.09
N LEU A 168 -7.95 2.46 21.91
CA LEU A 168 -9.24 2.88 22.48
C LEU A 168 -10.44 2.59 21.56
N GLY A 169 -10.23 2.07 20.35
CA GLY A 169 -11.29 1.79 19.38
C GLY A 169 -10.97 2.25 17.96
N ILE A 170 -12.01 2.48 17.17
CA ILE A 170 -11.89 2.91 15.77
C ILE A 170 -11.81 4.43 15.72
N ALA A 171 -10.77 4.95 15.07
CA ALA A 171 -10.58 6.38 14.84
C ALA A 171 -10.76 6.73 13.34
N PRO A 172 -11.06 8.00 12.98
CA PRO A 172 -11.10 8.46 11.59
C PRO A 172 -9.74 8.28 10.90
N GLY A 173 -9.75 7.68 9.71
CA GLY A 173 -8.59 7.49 8.86
C GLY A 173 -8.38 8.62 7.86
N CYS A 174 -7.41 8.46 6.98
CA CYS A 174 -7.07 9.41 5.92
C CYS A 174 -8.29 9.73 5.04
N GLY A 175 -9.06 8.69 4.64
CA GLY A 175 -10.26 8.83 3.81
C GLY A 175 -11.33 9.71 4.46
N SER A 176 -11.53 9.64 5.78
CA SER A 176 -12.46 10.52 6.50
C SER A 176 -12.04 11.98 6.44
N MET A 177 -10.74 12.27 6.52
CA MET A 177 -10.21 13.64 6.38
C MET A 177 -10.32 14.14 4.93
N ILE A 178 -10.10 13.27 3.95
CA ILE A 178 -10.29 13.55 2.53
C ILE A 178 -11.75 13.90 2.23
N MET A 179 -12.70 13.15 2.79
CA MET A 179 -14.14 13.44 2.65
C MET A 179 -14.52 14.83 3.16
N ALA A 180 -13.85 15.32 4.21
CA ALA A 180 -14.08 16.69 4.69
C ALA A 180 -13.66 17.74 3.65
N VAL A 181 -12.53 17.54 2.95
CA VAL A 181 -12.08 18.42 1.85
C VAL A 181 -13.01 18.31 0.64
N ILE A 182 -13.40 17.10 0.24
CA ILE A 182 -14.36 16.87 -0.86
C ILE A 182 -15.68 17.58 -0.58
N ASN A 183 -16.23 17.43 0.65
CA ASN A 183 -17.48 18.08 1.03
C ASN A 183 -17.40 19.61 1.02
N ALA A 184 -16.23 20.17 1.30
CA ALA A 184 -16.03 21.62 1.26
C ALA A 184 -15.88 22.15 -0.16
N THR A 185 -15.16 21.43 -1.04
CA THR A 185 -14.75 21.92 -2.36
C THR A 185 -15.58 21.37 -3.51
N GLY A 186 -16.25 20.23 -3.31
CA GLY A 186 -16.90 19.47 -4.38
C GLY A 186 -15.92 18.78 -5.35
N VAL A 187 -14.61 18.78 -5.04
CA VAL A 187 -13.57 18.24 -5.92
C VAL A 187 -13.09 16.88 -5.40
N GLU A 188 -13.21 15.87 -6.25
CA GLU A 188 -12.66 14.54 -5.98
C GLU A 188 -11.17 14.46 -6.29
N PRO A 189 -10.38 13.70 -5.51
CA PRO A 189 -8.99 13.43 -5.87
C PRO A 189 -8.91 12.70 -7.22
N VAL A 190 -8.01 13.16 -8.09
CA VAL A 190 -7.78 12.53 -9.41
C VAL A 190 -7.18 11.14 -9.30
N SER A 191 -6.47 10.86 -8.20
CA SER A 191 -5.81 9.57 -7.97
C SER A 191 -5.52 9.33 -6.49
N SER A 192 -5.47 8.05 -6.11
CA SER A 192 -5.04 7.56 -4.80
C SER A 192 -3.87 6.61 -4.98
N ALA A 193 -2.87 6.71 -4.10
CA ALA A 193 -1.67 5.87 -4.17
C ALA A 193 -1.85 4.51 -3.50
N GLY A 194 -2.68 4.46 -2.46
CA GLY A 194 -2.88 3.25 -1.65
C GLY A 194 -3.87 2.26 -2.27
N LYS A 195 -3.76 1.01 -1.86
CA LYS A 195 -4.73 -0.04 -2.17
C LYS A 195 -6.15 0.41 -1.78
N PRO A 196 -7.20 0.14 -2.57
CA PRO A 196 -7.32 -0.83 -3.65
C PRO A 196 -6.85 -0.35 -5.04
N GLU A 197 -6.21 0.81 -5.15
CA GLU A 197 -5.62 1.19 -6.42
C GLU A 197 -4.35 0.36 -6.72
N SER A 198 -4.16 -0.04 -7.99
CA SER A 198 -3.01 -0.87 -8.39
C SER A 198 -1.68 -0.14 -8.32
N ALA A 199 -1.69 1.18 -8.22
CA ALA A 199 -0.50 2.03 -8.20
C ALA A 199 0.53 1.58 -7.16
N MET A 200 0.07 1.10 -5.98
CA MET A 200 0.95 0.55 -4.94
C MET A 200 1.80 -0.61 -5.48
N TYR A 201 1.18 -1.58 -6.12
CA TYR A 201 1.86 -2.75 -6.65
C TYR A 201 2.66 -2.46 -7.92
N ASP A 202 2.16 -1.58 -8.78
CA ASP A 202 2.89 -1.13 -9.97
C ASP A 202 4.20 -0.42 -9.57
N GLU A 203 4.16 0.48 -8.57
CA GLU A 203 5.36 1.16 -8.07
C GLU A 203 6.31 0.21 -7.33
N ALA A 204 5.79 -0.69 -6.47
CA ALA A 204 6.60 -1.68 -5.77
C ALA A 204 7.40 -2.54 -6.77
N ARG A 205 6.73 -3.03 -7.82
CA ARG A 205 7.36 -3.79 -8.90
C ARG A 205 8.47 -3.00 -9.63
N LEU A 206 8.24 -1.71 -9.87
CA LEU A 206 9.25 -0.85 -10.52
C LEU A 206 10.42 -0.55 -9.59
N LEU A 207 10.18 -0.36 -8.30
CA LEU A 207 11.21 -0.07 -7.29
C LEU A 207 12.04 -1.31 -6.94
N ALA A 208 11.45 -2.51 -7.01
CA ALA A 208 12.18 -3.78 -6.87
C ALA A 208 13.27 -3.98 -7.95
N ALA A 209 13.13 -3.30 -9.08
CA ALA A 209 14.12 -3.28 -10.17
C ALA A 209 15.25 -2.26 -9.92
N HIS A 210 15.84 -2.25 -8.72
CA HIS A 210 16.96 -1.38 -8.41
C HIS A 210 18.25 -1.82 -9.15
N ASP A 211 19.27 -0.98 -9.14
CA ASP A 211 20.59 -1.22 -9.77
C ASP A 211 20.55 -1.50 -11.27
N GLY A 212 19.52 -0.99 -11.98
CA GLY A 212 19.42 -1.13 -13.43
C GLY A 212 18.88 -2.48 -13.91
N ALA A 213 18.32 -3.29 -13.02
CA ALA A 213 17.60 -4.49 -13.39
C ALA A 213 16.29 -4.15 -14.13
N GLU A 214 15.83 -5.04 -15.00
CA GLU A 214 14.50 -4.90 -15.61
C GLU A 214 13.41 -5.26 -14.60
N PRO A 215 12.29 -4.51 -14.55
CA PRO A 215 11.17 -4.86 -13.69
C PRO A 215 10.61 -6.24 -13.99
N VAL A 216 10.37 -7.04 -12.96
CA VAL A 216 9.73 -8.35 -13.08
C VAL A 216 8.41 -8.24 -13.84
N ALA A 217 8.10 -9.15 -14.74
CA ALA A 217 6.83 -9.17 -15.47
C ALA A 217 5.65 -9.32 -14.49
N LYS A 218 4.51 -8.66 -14.76
CA LYS A 218 3.33 -8.70 -13.86
C LYS A 218 2.88 -10.13 -13.55
N GLU A 219 2.92 -11.00 -14.52
CA GLU A 219 2.54 -12.42 -14.43
C GLU A 219 3.49 -13.24 -13.53
N ALA A 220 4.68 -12.73 -13.25
CA ALA A 220 5.64 -13.31 -12.32
C ALA A 220 5.64 -12.65 -10.95
N CYS A 221 4.68 -11.74 -10.69
CA CYS A 221 4.46 -11.10 -9.40
C CYS A 221 3.23 -11.68 -8.71
N LEU A 222 3.26 -11.78 -7.38
CA LEU A 222 2.16 -12.25 -6.54
C LEU A 222 1.82 -11.19 -5.50
N ALA A 223 0.59 -10.63 -5.56
CA ALA A 223 0.07 -9.75 -4.53
C ALA A 223 -0.41 -10.60 -3.34
N ILE A 224 0.03 -10.29 -2.11
CA ILE A 224 -0.29 -11.07 -0.91
C ILE A 224 -0.87 -10.13 0.15
N GLY A 225 -2.07 -10.44 0.63
CA GLY A 225 -2.73 -9.64 1.66
C GLY A 225 -3.81 -10.38 2.41
N ASP A 226 -4.34 -9.74 3.43
CA ASP A 226 -5.39 -10.29 4.31
C ASP A 226 -6.77 -9.66 4.08
N ARG A 227 -6.87 -8.66 3.17
CA ARG A 227 -8.12 -7.94 2.90
C ARG A 227 -8.54 -8.04 1.44
N LEU A 228 -9.81 -8.38 1.23
CA LEU A 228 -10.38 -8.48 -0.11
C LEU A 228 -10.58 -7.10 -0.76
N ASP A 229 -11.02 -6.12 0.02
CA ASP A 229 -11.40 -4.77 -0.40
C ASP A 229 -10.21 -3.81 -0.59
N THR A 230 -9.00 -4.24 -0.29
CA THR A 230 -7.76 -3.49 -0.51
C THR A 230 -6.76 -4.30 -1.30
N ASP A 231 -6.16 -5.34 -0.71
CA ASP A 231 -5.03 -6.08 -1.28
C ASP A 231 -5.43 -6.88 -2.52
N ILE A 232 -6.51 -7.64 -2.39
CA ILE A 232 -6.97 -8.51 -3.48
C ILE A 232 -7.54 -7.67 -4.61
N GLU A 233 -8.32 -6.64 -4.28
CA GLU A 233 -8.86 -5.72 -5.28
C GLU A 233 -7.74 -4.97 -6.02
N ALA A 234 -6.70 -4.48 -5.32
CA ALA A 234 -5.54 -3.85 -5.94
C ALA A 234 -4.80 -4.81 -6.89
N GLY A 235 -4.61 -6.07 -6.47
CA GLY A 235 -4.05 -7.12 -7.32
C GLY A 235 -4.87 -7.34 -8.57
N ASN A 236 -6.18 -7.52 -8.43
CA ASN A 236 -7.10 -7.75 -9.54
C ASN A 236 -7.16 -6.56 -10.50
N ARG A 237 -7.23 -5.32 -10.01
CA ARG A 237 -7.20 -4.09 -10.81
C ARG A 237 -5.88 -3.96 -11.60
N GLY A 238 -4.77 -4.36 -10.99
CA GLY A 238 -3.44 -4.30 -11.60
C GLY A 238 -3.14 -5.45 -12.56
N GLY A 239 -3.97 -6.49 -12.59
CA GLY A 239 -3.72 -7.70 -13.39
C GLY A 239 -2.68 -8.63 -12.76
N TYR A 240 -2.49 -8.57 -11.44
CA TYR A 240 -1.63 -9.45 -10.67
C TYR A 240 -2.40 -10.68 -10.18
N ASP A 241 -1.76 -11.83 -10.14
CA ASP A 241 -2.26 -12.95 -9.36
C ASP A 241 -2.16 -12.60 -7.86
N SER A 242 -3.11 -13.10 -7.06
CA SER A 242 -3.20 -12.73 -5.64
C SER A 242 -3.37 -13.93 -4.71
N LEU A 243 -2.77 -13.84 -3.53
CA LEU A 243 -2.91 -14.78 -2.42
C LEU A 243 -3.59 -14.08 -1.24
N ALA A 244 -4.79 -14.53 -0.88
CA ALA A 244 -5.44 -14.12 0.36
C ALA A 244 -5.00 -15.02 1.52
N VAL A 245 -4.48 -14.42 2.60
CA VAL A 245 -4.18 -15.12 3.85
C VAL A 245 -5.24 -14.82 4.91
N LEU A 246 -5.59 -15.83 5.71
CA LEU A 246 -6.65 -15.73 6.72
C LEU A 246 -6.11 -15.35 8.11
N THR A 247 -4.99 -14.64 8.13
CA THR A 247 -4.35 -14.20 9.37
C THR A 247 -4.77 -12.80 9.81
N GLY A 248 -5.62 -12.11 9.07
CA GLY A 248 -6.04 -10.75 9.38
C GLY A 248 -7.55 -10.55 9.38
N VAL A 249 -8.05 -9.69 8.49
CA VAL A 249 -9.45 -9.22 8.47
C VAL A 249 -10.37 -10.21 7.78
N THR A 250 -9.98 -10.73 6.61
CA THR A 250 -10.84 -11.60 5.80
C THR A 250 -11.07 -12.95 6.49
N ASN A 251 -12.32 -13.37 6.49
CA ASN A 251 -12.74 -14.67 7.01
C ASN A 251 -13.29 -15.57 5.87
N PRO A 252 -13.41 -16.90 6.09
CA PRO A 252 -13.90 -17.83 5.06
C PRO A 252 -15.29 -17.51 4.53
N HIS A 253 -16.18 -16.96 5.35
CA HIS A 253 -17.53 -16.60 4.92
C HIS A 253 -17.51 -15.46 3.89
N GLU A 254 -16.71 -14.43 4.12
CA GLU A 254 -16.54 -13.32 3.16
C GLU A 254 -16.00 -13.80 1.82
N LEU A 255 -15.03 -14.74 1.84
CA LEU A 255 -14.48 -15.33 0.62
C LEU A 255 -15.53 -16.08 -0.21
N MET A 256 -16.44 -16.80 0.44
CA MET A 256 -17.49 -17.57 -0.25
C MET A 256 -18.47 -16.67 -1.03
N PHE A 257 -18.74 -15.48 -0.51
CA PHE A 257 -19.69 -14.53 -1.09
C PHE A 257 -19.02 -13.33 -1.79
N ALA A 258 -17.69 -13.34 -1.91
CA ALA A 258 -16.95 -12.27 -2.55
C ALA A 258 -17.39 -12.09 -4.01
N PRO A 259 -17.71 -10.85 -4.44
CA PRO A 259 -17.95 -10.54 -5.84
C PRO A 259 -16.68 -10.78 -6.66
N GLU A 260 -16.81 -10.94 -7.97
CA GLU A 260 -15.69 -11.36 -8.84
C GLU A 260 -14.43 -10.49 -8.70
N HIS A 261 -14.58 -9.18 -8.62
CA HIS A 261 -13.46 -8.23 -8.50
C HIS A 261 -12.70 -8.32 -7.17
N LEU A 262 -13.28 -8.96 -6.14
CA LEU A 262 -12.66 -9.20 -4.83
C LEU A 262 -12.20 -10.66 -4.63
N ARG A 263 -12.28 -11.50 -5.66
CA ARG A 263 -11.86 -12.90 -5.54
C ARG A 263 -10.36 -13.05 -5.72
N PRO A 264 -9.65 -13.67 -4.76
CA PRO A 264 -8.23 -13.94 -4.90
C PRO A 264 -7.97 -15.06 -5.92
N THR A 265 -6.73 -15.11 -6.43
CA THR A 265 -6.24 -16.21 -7.24
C THR A 265 -5.99 -17.46 -6.39
N TYR A 266 -5.40 -17.26 -5.20
CA TYR A 266 -5.08 -18.31 -4.23
C TYR A 266 -5.57 -17.93 -2.84
N ILE A 267 -5.78 -18.95 -2.00
CA ILE A 267 -6.16 -18.78 -0.58
C ILE A 267 -5.25 -19.68 0.26
N ALA A 268 -4.75 -19.15 1.36
CA ALA A 268 -4.04 -19.91 2.37
C ALA A 268 -4.47 -19.50 3.78
N LYS A 269 -4.30 -20.42 4.74
CA LYS A 269 -4.56 -20.10 6.15
C LYS A 269 -3.63 -19.01 6.66
N ASP A 270 -2.36 -19.09 6.29
CA ASP A 270 -1.28 -18.19 6.65
C ASP A 270 -0.16 -18.23 5.59
N LEU A 271 0.96 -17.55 5.81
CA LEU A 271 2.08 -17.50 4.86
C LEU A 271 2.80 -18.83 4.64
N THR A 272 2.55 -19.88 5.42
CA THR A 272 3.10 -21.22 5.12
C THR A 272 2.63 -21.73 3.77
N GLY A 273 1.44 -21.29 3.32
CA GLY A 273 0.88 -21.59 2.00
C GLY A 273 1.73 -21.07 0.84
N LEU A 274 2.59 -20.07 1.05
CA LEU A 274 3.53 -19.58 0.04
C LEU A 274 4.55 -20.66 -0.37
N ASN A 275 4.98 -21.48 0.58
CA ASN A 275 6.02 -22.50 0.44
C ASN A 275 5.48 -23.93 0.37
N ALA A 276 4.18 -24.10 0.36
CA ALA A 276 3.52 -25.39 0.26
C ALA A 276 2.90 -25.57 -1.14
N VAL A 277 2.83 -26.81 -1.59
CA VAL A 277 1.99 -27.17 -2.74
C VAL A 277 0.54 -27.10 -2.26
N SER A 278 -0.19 -26.10 -2.71
CA SER A 278 -1.57 -25.89 -2.29
C SER A 278 -2.53 -26.59 -3.23
N TYR A 279 -3.09 -27.69 -2.79
CA TYR A 279 -4.31 -28.25 -3.37
C TYR A 279 -5.50 -27.55 -2.73
N THR A 280 -5.80 -26.31 -3.12
CA THR A 280 -7.02 -25.65 -2.65
C THR A 280 -8.24 -26.23 -3.38
N HIS A 281 -8.73 -27.35 -2.92
CA HIS A 281 -10.13 -27.70 -3.09
C HIS A 281 -10.87 -27.16 -1.87
N LEU A 282 -11.49 -25.98 -1.97
CA LEU A 282 -12.65 -25.67 -1.16
C LEU A 282 -13.75 -26.65 -1.63
N THR A 283 -13.82 -27.81 -1.01
CA THR A 283 -15.02 -28.64 -1.04
C THR A 283 -16.09 -27.88 -0.24
N LEU A 284 -17.04 -27.31 -0.96
CA LEU A 284 -18.29 -26.78 -0.42
C LEU A 284 -19.12 -27.91 0.19
#